data_11d1a351b4df2e8e8ddbdbe5a214d939
#
_entry.id   11d1a351b4df2e8e8ddbdbe5a214d939
#
_cell.length_a   1.000
_cell.length_b   1.000
_cell.length_c   1.000
_cell.angle_alpha   90.00
_cell.angle_beta   90.00
_cell.angle_gamma   90.00
#
_symmetry.space_group_name_H-M   'P 1'
#
loop_
_entity.id
_entity.type
_entity.pdbx_description
1 polymer ?
#
loop_
_entity_poly.entity_id
_entity_poly.type
_entity_poly.pdbx_seq_one_letter_code
_entity_poly.pdbx_strand_id
1 'polypeptide(L)'
;MTESAEHKEIRQLLEKISNKRARIVIEHILENGFITTEQLEQQYGYNHPPRAARDVRESGIPLETFRVKGSTGRTIAAYRFGDLQEVRMGRLAGRQTFPKKFRDALYTQSGGKCSICSGIFEQRYLQVDHRVPYEVAGNTQNDLTPEDFMLICGSCNRAKSWSCEHCANWQSGKLPQVCQLCYWANPENYVHIALKEVRRTDILWNEDEVELYERLKESAAQNQFPIPEYVKKIVEKHLGKHKGG
;
A
#
# COMPACT_ATOMS: atom_id res chain seq x y z
N MET A 1 6.44 17.56 -36.72
CA MET A 1 6.56 16.15 -36.25
C MET A 1 5.16 15.64 -36.04
N THR A 2 4.74 14.60 -36.72
CA THR A 2 3.42 14.00 -36.56
C THR A 2 3.35 13.28 -35.21
N GLU A 3 2.45 13.72 -34.33
CA GLU A 3 2.18 13.07 -33.04
C GLU A 3 1.80 11.61 -33.28
N SER A 4 2.37 10.67 -32.52
CA SER A 4 2.04 9.25 -32.65
C SER A 4 0.57 8.98 -32.30
N ALA A 5 -0.02 7.93 -32.87
CA ALA A 5 -1.39 7.53 -32.53
C ALA A 5 -1.58 7.29 -31.04
N GLU A 6 -0.57 6.70 -30.38
CA GLU A 6 -0.54 6.42 -28.95
C GLU A 6 -0.53 7.71 -28.10
N HIS A 7 0.21 8.75 -28.50
CA HIS A 7 0.21 10.05 -27.80
C HIS A 7 -1.15 10.74 -27.89
N LYS A 8 -1.85 10.62 -29.03
CA LYS A 8 -3.21 11.14 -29.20
C LYS A 8 -4.18 10.44 -28.25
N GLU A 9 -4.07 9.14 -28.11
CA GLU A 9 -4.89 8.37 -27.19
C GLU A 9 -4.68 8.79 -25.73
N ILE A 10 -3.43 8.92 -25.27
CA ILE A 10 -3.16 9.41 -23.92
C ILE A 10 -3.67 10.83 -23.71
N ARG A 11 -3.57 11.71 -24.70
CA ARG A 11 -4.10 13.08 -24.60
C ARG A 11 -5.62 13.08 -24.39
N GLN A 12 -6.36 12.17 -25.02
CA GLN A 12 -7.79 12.00 -24.77
C GLN A 12 -8.11 11.48 -23.37
N LEU A 13 -7.20 10.71 -22.78
CA LEU A 13 -7.36 10.20 -21.41
C LEU A 13 -7.09 11.26 -20.34
N LEU A 14 -6.34 12.33 -20.64
CA LEU A 14 -6.02 13.40 -19.69
C LEU A 14 -7.25 14.02 -19.03
N GLU A 15 -8.34 14.18 -19.77
CA GLU A 15 -9.58 14.76 -19.22
C GLU A 15 -10.18 13.90 -18.11
N LYS A 16 -9.95 12.59 -18.15
CA LYS A 16 -10.44 11.62 -17.15
C LYS A 16 -9.53 11.52 -15.93
N ILE A 17 -8.32 12.10 -15.97
CA ILE A 17 -7.35 12.06 -14.86
C ILE A 17 -7.63 13.24 -13.92
N SER A 18 -8.11 12.94 -12.71
CA SER A 18 -8.44 13.95 -11.71
C SER A 18 -7.22 14.49 -10.95
N ASN A 19 -6.13 13.72 -10.87
CA ASN A 19 -4.92 14.10 -10.13
C ASN A 19 -4.11 15.14 -10.91
N LYS A 20 -4.10 16.40 -10.42
CA LYS A 20 -3.40 17.52 -11.05
C LYS A 20 -1.89 17.24 -11.28
N ARG A 21 -1.22 16.60 -10.32
CA ARG A 21 0.22 16.30 -10.43
C ARG A 21 0.48 15.23 -11.49
N ALA A 22 -0.37 14.19 -11.56
CA ALA A 22 -0.29 13.18 -12.62
C ALA A 22 -0.47 13.81 -14.00
N ARG A 23 -1.45 14.71 -14.16
CA ARG A 23 -1.69 15.43 -15.42
C ARG A 23 -0.45 16.20 -15.88
N ILE A 24 0.16 16.99 -14.99
CA ILE A 24 1.36 17.78 -15.30
C ILE A 24 2.51 16.89 -15.78
N VAL A 25 2.73 15.75 -15.12
CA VAL A 25 3.79 14.80 -15.54
C VAL A 25 3.50 14.22 -16.92
N ILE A 26 2.25 13.80 -17.16
CA ILE A 26 1.82 13.22 -18.44
C ILE A 26 1.96 14.26 -19.57
N GLU A 27 1.47 15.48 -19.35
CA GLU A 27 1.59 16.59 -20.31
C GLU A 27 3.04 16.87 -20.67
N HIS A 28 3.93 16.95 -19.66
CA HIS A 28 5.35 17.16 -19.89
C HIS A 28 5.99 16.02 -20.72
N ILE A 29 5.64 14.76 -20.41
CA ILE A 29 6.17 13.62 -21.16
C ILE A 29 5.64 13.60 -22.59
N LEU A 30 4.37 13.96 -22.83
CA LEU A 30 3.80 14.08 -24.15
C LEU A 30 4.54 15.11 -25.02
N GLU A 31 4.99 16.21 -24.40
CA GLU A 31 5.67 17.30 -25.10
C GLU A 31 7.19 17.04 -25.28
N ASN A 32 7.83 16.44 -24.28
CA ASN A 32 9.29 16.36 -24.20
C ASN A 32 9.83 14.92 -24.28
N GLY A 33 8.96 13.90 -24.33
CA GLY A 33 9.32 12.49 -24.38
C GLY A 33 9.64 11.87 -23.03
N PHE A 34 10.16 12.63 -22.06
CA PHE A 34 10.44 12.18 -20.70
C PHE A 34 10.49 13.36 -19.73
N ILE A 35 10.47 13.08 -18.42
CA ILE A 35 10.65 14.06 -17.36
C ILE A 35 11.68 13.55 -16.34
N THR A 36 12.57 14.44 -15.88
CA THR A 36 13.57 14.11 -14.85
C THR A 36 13.11 14.48 -13.46
N THR A 37 13.71 13.87 -12.43
CA THR A 37 13.49 14.28 -11.04
C THR A 37 13.89 15.74 -10.80
N GLU A 38 14.92 16.22 -11.47
CA GLU A 38 15.38 17.61 -11.42
C GLU A 38 14.35 18.58 -12.01
N GLN A 39 13.75 18.26 -13.17
CA GLN A 39 12.68 19.07 -13.75
C GLN A 39 11.42 19.10 -12.86
N LEU A 40 11.07 17.96 -12.27
CA LEU A 40 9.94 17.89 -11.33
C LEU A 40 10.14 18.82 -10.12
N GLU A 41 11.37 18.92 -9.62
CA GLU A 41 11.70 19.79 -8.50
C GLU A 41 11.79 21.25 -8.93
N GLN A 42 12.58 21.57 -9.97
CA GLN A 42 12.92 22.93 -10.35
C GLN A 42 11.80 23.65 -11.12
N GLN A 43 11.10 22.95 -12.04
CA GLN A 43 10.06 23.57 -12.87
C GLN A 43 8.67 23.51 -12.22
N TYR A 44 8.40 22.43 -11.47
CA TYR A 44 7.07 22.18 -10.90
C TYR A 44 7.01 22.27 -9.38
N GLY A 45 8.15 22.50 -8.71
CA GLY A 45 8.21 22.69 -7.25
C GLY A 45 7.89 21.44 -6.44
N TYR A 46 8.08 20.24 -7.00
CA TYR A 46 7.77 19.00 -6.30
C TYR A 46 8.94 18.52 -5.46
N ASN A 47 8.89 18.77 -4.15
CA ASN A 47 9.92 18.33 -3.18
C ASN A 47 10.12 16.81 -3.11
N HIS A 48 9.20 16.02 -3.68
CA HIS A 48 9.25 14.56 -3.73
C HIS A 48 8.95 14.05 -5.15
N PRO A 49 9.89 14.19 -6.09
CA PRO A 49 9.70 13.79 -7.48
C PRO A 49 9.20 12.37 -7.70
N PRO A 50 9.67 11.32 -6.97
CA PRO A 50 9.16 9.95 -7.13
C PRO A 50 7.67 9.81 -6.87
N ARG A 51 7.09 10.68 -6.01
CA ARG A 51 5.65 10.68 -5.75
C ARG A 51 4.85 11.12 -6.96
N ALA A 52 5.37 12.04 -7.76
CA ALA A 52 4.71 12.49 -8.98
C ALA A 52 4.62 11.37 -10.02
N ALA A 53 5.69 10.61 -10.22
CA ALA A 53 5.69 9.42 -11.08
C ALA A 53 4.75 8.32 -10.55
N ARG A 54 4.69 8.13 -9.23
CA ARG A 54 3.75 7.21 -8.60
C ARG A 54 2.29 7.60 -8.87
N ASP A 55 1.95 8.89 -8.76
CA ASP A 55 0.60 9.38 -9.01
C ASP A 55 0.14 9.07 -10.46
N VAL A 56 1.06 9.14 -11.46
CA VAL A 56 0.76 8.74 -12.84
C VAL A 56 0.47 7.25 -12.94
N ARG A 57 1.30 6.39 -12.31
CA ARG A 57 1.08 4.94 -12.30
C ARG A 57 -0.22 4.57 -11.58
N GLU A 58 -0.54 5.27 -10.49
CA GLU A 58 -1.80 5.11 -9.76
C GLU A 58 -3.02 5.55 -10.60
N SER A 59 -2.83 6.47 -11.54
CA SER A 59 -3.85 6.83 -12.55
C SER A 59 -3.91 5.83 -13.72
N GLY A 60 -3.21 4.70 -13.64
CA GLY A 60 -3.28 3.63 -14.64
C GLY A 60 -2.44 3.85 -15.89
N ILE A 61 -1.63 4.91 -15.95
CA ILE A 61 -0.69 5.15 -17.05
C ILE A 61 0.67 4.53 -16.71
N PRO A 62 1.19 3.57 -17.49
CA PRO A 62 2.46 2.94 -17.22
C PRO A 62 3.61 3.92 -17.44
N LEU A 63 4.56 3.94 -16.50
CA LEU A 63 5.80 4.70 -16.59
C LEU A 63 7.02 3.79 -16.37
N GLU A 64 7.99 3.89 -17.24
CA GLU A 64 9.32 3.36 -17.04
C GLU A 64 10.20 4.36 -16.30
N THR A 65 11.08 3.84 -15.44
CA THR A 65 12.14 4.62 -14.78
C THR A 65 13.48 4.27 -15.41
N PHE A 66 14.21 5.28 -15.84
CA PHE A 66 15.58 5.11 -16.36
C PHE A 66 16.53 6.16 -15.77
N ARG A 67 17.79 6.12 -16.13
CA ARG A 67 18.83 7.00 -15.59
C ARG A 67 19.37 7.93 -16.64
N VAL A 68 19.50 9.22 -16.28
CA VAL A 68 20.12 10.26 -17.12
C VAL A 68 21.12 11.07 -16.31
N LYS A 69 21.98 11.84 -17.00
CA LYS A 69 22.84 12.84 -16.36
C LYS A 69 22.02 14.11 -16.11
N GLY A 70 21.98 14.58 -14.86
CA GLY A 70 21.39 15.86 -14.49
C GLY A 70 22.32 17.05 -14.81
N SER A 71 21.86 18.26 -14.52
CA SER A 71 22.59 19.52 -14.77
C SER A 71 23.96 19.57 -14.07
N THR A 72 24.07 18.93 -12.90
CA THR A 72 25.30 18.85 -12.11
C THR A 72 26.22 17.69 -12.51
N GLY A 73 25.89 16.93 -13.57
CA GLY A 73 26.61 15.73 -14.00
C GLY A 73 26.34 14.48 -13.19
N ARG A 74 25.56 14.57 -12.10
CA ARG A 74 25.12 13.39 -11.29
C ARG A 74 24.09 12.58 -12.06
N THR A 75 24.08 11.28 -11.82
CA THR A 75 23.07 10.39 -12.38
C THR A 75 21.78 10.51 -11.59
N ILE A 76 20.69 10.90 -12.25
CA ILE A 76 19.36 11.10 -11.68
C ILE A 76 18.34 10.19 -12.34
N ALA A 77 17.18 10.00 -11.71
CA ALA A 77 16.08 9.26 -12.31
C ALA A 77 15.29 10.14 -13.30
N ALA A 78 14.83 9.51 -14.37
CA ALA A 78 13.91 10.08 -15.35
C ALA A 78 12.76 9.08 -15.61
N TYR A 79 11.62 9.60 -16.05
CA TYR A 79 10.40 8.85 -16.30
C TYR A 79 9.91 9.11 -17.72
N ARG A 80 9.52 8.04 -18.41
CA ARG A 80 8.87 8.08 -19.72
C ARG A 80 7.67 7.14 -19.73
N PHE A 81 6.82 7.20 -20.74
CA PHE A 81 5.78 6.20 -20.88
C PHE A 81 6.39 4.81 -21.07
N GLY A 82 5.78 3.83 -20.39
CA GLY A 82 5.99 2.41 -20.61
C GLY A 82 5.15 1.90 -21.78
N ASP A 83 4.88 0.61 -21.83
CA ASP A 83 3.99 0.02 -22.81
C ASP A 83 2.54 0.54 -22.61
N LEU A 84 2.06 1.32 -23.58
CA LEU A 84 0.74 1.96 -23.53
C LEU A 84 -0.41 0.98 -23.75
N GLN A 85 -0.15 -0.25 -24.20
CA GLN A 85 -1.14 -1.33 -24.21
C GLN A 85 -1.51 -1.78 -22.79
N GLU A 86 -0.66 -1.47 -21.80
CA GLU A 86 -0.91 -1.74 -20.38
C GLU A 86 -1.71 -0.62 -19.67
N VAL A 87 -2.23 0.38 -20.38
CA VAL A 87 -3.05 1.44 -19.77
C VAL A 87 -4.31 0.86 -19.13
N ARG A 88 -4.52 1.20 -17.88
CA ARG A 88 -5.64 0.69 -17.07
C ARG A 88 -6.77 1.69 -17.03
N MET A 89 -7.67 1.60 -17.98
CA MET A 89 -8.80 2.53 -18.17
C MET A 89 -9.64 2.73 -16.91
N GLY A 90 -9.84 1.69 -16.08
CA GLY A 90 -10.60 1.77 -14.83
C GLY A 90 -9.94 2.61 -13.72
N ARG A 91 -8.70 3.11 -13.92
CA ARG A 91 -7.94 3.87 -12.92
C ARG A 91 -7.71 5.34 -13.24
N LEU A 92 -8.15 5.81 -14.38
CA LEU A 92 -7.88 7.18 -14.84
C LEU A 92 -8.37 8.26 -13.86
N ALA A 93 -9.43 7.99 -13.11
CA ALA A 93 -9.91 8.88 -12.05
C ALA A 93 -8.99 8.93 -10.81
N GLY A 94 -7.93 8.10 -10.74
CA GLY A 94 -7.02 8.02 -9.62
C GLY A 94 -7.65 7.43 -8.35
N ARG A 95 -6.95 7.53 -7.22
CA ARG A 95 -7.51 7.15 -5.91
C ARG A 95 -8.58 8.16 -5.51
N GLN A 96 -9.82 7.69 -5.42
CA GLN A 96 -10.89 8.49 -4.84
C GLN A 96 -10.73 8.56 -3.32
N THR A 97 -10.98 9.74 -2.75
CA THR A 97 -11.04 9.90 -1.30
C THR A 97 -12.36 9.35 -0.77
N PHE A 98 -12.29 8.52 0.26
CA PHE A 98 -13.51 8.01 0.90
C PHE A 98 -14.35 9.13 1.51
N PRO A 99 -15.68 9.11 1.33
CA PRO A 99 -16.58 10.08 1.96
C PRO A 99 -16.39 10.10 3.49
N LYS A 100 -16.54 11.29 4.09
CA LYS A 100 -16.41 11.43 5.55
C LYS A 100 -17.33 10.47 6.30
N LYS A 101 -18.61 10.38 5.89
CA LYS A 101 -19.60 9.47 6.50
C LYS A 101 -19.14 8.01 6.49
N PHE A 102 -18.51 7.55 5.41
CA PHE A 102 -18.01 6.19 5.32
C PHE A 102 -16.84 5.94 6.28
N ARG A 103 -15.90 6.88 6.36
CA ARG A 103 -14.78 6.80 7.31
C ARG A 103 -15.26 6.81 8.77
N ASP A 104 -16.23 7.68 9.08
CA ASP A 104 -16.81 7.80 10.42
C ASP A 104 -17.54 6.51 10.83
N ALA A 105 -18.29 5.89 9.90
CA ALA A 105 -18.97 4.62 10.12
C ALA A 105 -17.99 3.48 10.42
N LEU A 106 -16.93 3.33 9.63
CA LEU A 106 -15.89 2.33 9.87
C LEU A 106 -15.16 2.56 11.19
N TYR A 107 -14.90 3.82 11.56
CA TYR A 107 -14.27 4.14 12.83
C TYR A 107 -15.15 3.75 14.03
N THR A 108 -16.43 4.07 13.97
CA THR A 108 -17.40 3.69 15.01
C THR A 108 -17.52 2.17 15.12
N GLN A 109 -17.61 1.48 13.99
CA GLN A 109 -17.73 0.02 13.94
C GLN A 109 -16.48 -0.68 14.52
N SER A 110 -15.29 -0.16 14.24
CA SER A 110 -14.03 -0.74 14.73
C SER A 110 -13.71 -0.39 16.19
N GLY A 111 -14.43 0.56 16.79
CA GLY A 111 -14.10 1.10 18.10
C GLY A 111 -12.73 1.80 18.14
N GLY A 112 -12.29 2.37 17.00
CA GLY A 112 -10.98 3.01 16.87
C GLY A 112 -9.80 2.04 16.83
N LYS A 113 -10.03 0.75 16.59
CA LYS A 113 -8.99 -0.28 16.54
C LYS A 113 -8.43 -0.44 15.12
N CYS A 114 -7.11 -0.62 15.04
CA CYS A 114 -6.44 -1.09 13.84
C CYS A 114 -6.79 -2.57 13.59
N SER A 115 -7.29 -2.90 12.41
CA SER A 115 -7.69 -4.29 12.06
C SER A 115 -6.52 -5.29 12.03
N ILE A 116 -5.28 -4.82 12.03
CA ILE A 116 -4.09 -5.70 11.98
C ILE A 116 -3.46 -5.90 13.37
N CYS A 117 -3.13 -4.82 14.08
CA CYS A 117 -2.42 -4.90 15.36
C CYS A 117 -3.32 -4.70 16.57
N SER A 118 -4.63 -4.50 16.38
CA SER A 118 -5.63 -4.24 17.42
C SER A 118 -5.37 -3.02 18.32
N GLY A 119 -4.32 -2.24 18.06
CA GLY A 119 -4.04 -1.00 18.78
C GLY A 119 -5.17 0.02 18.59
N ILE A 120 -5.45 0.78 19.64
CA ILE A 120 -6.47 1.84 19.65
C ILE A 120 -5.83 3.14 19.21
N PHE A 121 -6.47 3.86 18.31
CA PHE A 121 -5.98 5.11 17.75
C PHE A 121 -7.11 6.11 17.58
N GLU A 122 -6.79 7.40 17.68
CA GLU A 122 -7.68 8.45 17.21
C GLU A 122 -7.90 8.32 15.69
N GLN A 123 -9.07 8.73 15.22
CA GLN A 123 -9.48 8.58 13.82
C GLN A 123 -8.46 9.15 12.81
N ARG A 124 -7.77 10.24 13.14
CA ARG A 124 -6.76 10.87 12.27
C ARG A 124 -5.53 9.99 11.99
N TYR A 125 -5.26 8.99 12.85
CA TYR A 125 -4.13 8.07 12.72
C TYR A 125 -4.51 6.74 12.05
N LEU A 126 -5.82 6.54 11.79
CA LEU A 126 -6.33 5.39 11.07
C LEU A 126 -6.64 5.76 9.62
N GLN A 127 -6.33 4.85 8.73
CA GLN A 127 -6.54 4.98 7.29
C GLN A 127 -7.50 3.89 6.83
N VAL A 128 -8.46 4.26 5.99
CA VAL A 128 -9.29 3.28 5.28
C VAL A 128 -8.44 2.63 4.20
N ASP A 129 -8.36 1.34 4.21
CA ASP A 129 -7.66 0.56 3.20
C ASP A 129 -8.53 -0.59 2.68
N HIS A 130 -8.32 -0.99 1.44
CA HIS A 130 -9.00 -2.13 0.86
C HIS A 130 -8.49 -3.43 1.46
N ARG A 131 -9.36 -4.36 1.85
CA ARG A 131 -8.94 -5.71 2.27
C ARG A 131 -8.18 -6.40 1.16
N VAL A 132 -8.78 -6.58 0.01
CA VAL A 132 -8.09 -6.98 -1.21
C VAL A 132 -7.46 -5.75 -1.86
N PRO A 133 -6.14 -5.73 -2.13
CA PRO A 133 -5.50 -4.56 -2.74
C PRO A 133 -6.21 -4.13 -4.03
N TYR A 134 -6.42 -2.83 -4.19
CA TYR A 134 -7.02 -2.25 -5.40
C TYR A 134 -6.33 -2.73 -6.69
N GLU A 135 -5.01 -2.96 -6.63
CA GLU A 135 -4.21 -3.48 -7.73
C GLU A 135 -4.67 -4.87 -8.21
N VAL A 136 -5.24 -5.67 -7.30
CA VAL A 136 -5.73 -7.03 -7.59
C VAL A 136 -7.23 -7.03 -7.89
N ALA A 137 -8.03 -6.33 -7.09
CA ALA A 137 -9.49 -6.32 -7.22
C ALA A 137 -9.99 -5.51 -8.42
N GLY A 138 -9.21 -4.51 -8.88
CA GLY A 138 -9.67 -3.57 -9.89
C GLY A 138 -10.71 -2.59 -9.34
N ASN A 139 -11.46 -1.95 -10.24
CA ASN A 139 -12.45 -0.96 -9.88
C ASN A 139 -13.85 -1.61 -9.71
N THR A 140 -14.06 -2.31 -8.59
CA THR A 140 -15.40 -2.83 -8.23
C THR A 140 -16.22 -1.81 -7.43
N GLN A 141 -15.81 -0.54 -7.43
CA GLN A 141 -16.17 0.48 -6.45
C GLN A 141 -17.41 1.31 -6.75
N ASN A 142 -18.41 0.80 -7.42
CA ASN A 142 -19.68 1.54 -7.46
C ASN A 142 -20.44 1.49 -6.12
N ASP A 143 -20.15 0.49 -5.26
CA ASP A 143 -20.73 0.36 -3.94
C ASP A 143 -19.62 0.27 -2.88
N LEU A 144 -19.57 1.27 -1.97
CA LEU A 144 -18.68 1.25 -0.81
C LEU A 144 -19.22 0.28 0.23
N THR A 145 -18.96 -1.02 0.03
CA THR A 145 -19.32 -2.10 0.95
C THR A 145 -18.34 -2.12 2.10
N PRO A 146 -18.75 -1.83 3.35
CA PRO A 146 -17.82 -1.72 4.50
C PRO A 146 -16.95 -2.96 4.70
N GLU A 147 -17.45 -4.14 4.35
CA GLU A 147 -16.77 -5.44 4.45
C GLU A 147 -15.53 -5.54 3.55
N ASP A 148 -15.48 -4.77 2.46
CA ASP A 148 -14.34 -4.74 1.54
C ASP A 148 -13.19 -3.86 2.04
N PHE A 149 -13.42 -3.15 3.15
CA PHE A 149 -12.48 -2.21 3.71
C PHE A 149 -12.09 -2.57 5.15
N MET A 150 -11.02 -1.96 5.59
CA MET A 150 -10.54 -2.06 6.97
C MET A 150 -9.92 -0.73 7.40
N LEU A 151 -9.92 -0.47 8.71
CA LEU A 151 -9.15 0.61 9.29
C LEU A 151 -7.81 0.10 9.77
N ILE A 152 -6.72 0.71 9.34
CA ILE A 152 -5.37 0.33 9.72
C ILE A 152 -4.52 1.55 10.09
N CYS A 153 -3.63 1.38 11.07
CA CYS A 153 -2.67 2.42 11.42
C CYS A 153 -1.57 2.56 10.37
N GLY A 154 -0.88 3.69 10.37
CA GLY A 154 0.13 4.00 9.36
C GLY A 154 1.26 2.97 9.27
N SER A 155 1.65 2.32 10.38
CA SER A 155 2.66 1.28 10.39
C SER A 155 2.19 0.01 9.72
N CYS A 156 0.97 -0.46 10.04
CA CYS A 156 0.36 -1.64 9.42
C CYS A 156 0.08 -1.41 7.94
N ASN A 157 -0.33 -0.19 7.54
CA ASN A 157 -0.54 0.15 6.15
C ASN A 157 0.77 0.06 5.33
N ARG A 158 1.88 0.56 5.86
CA ARG A 158 3.20 0.42 5.19
C ARG A 158 3.63 -1.04 5.08
N ALA A 159 3.46 -1.82 6.15
CA ALA A 159 3.83 -3.24 6.17
C ALA A 159 2.99 -4.05 5.16
N LYS A 160 1.67 -3.79 5.10
CA LYS A 160 0.76 -4.39 4.12
C LYS A 160 1.16 -4.03 2.69
N SER A 161 1.36 -2.73 2.40
CA SER A 161 1.75 -2.26 1.07
C SER A 161 3.03 -2.93 0.61
N TRP A 162 4.07 -2.92 1.44
CA TRP A 162 5.34 -3.56 1.12
C TRP A 162 5.18 -5.06 0.85
N SER A 163 4.46 -5.77 1.71
CA SER A 163 4.23 -7.21 1.57
C SER A 163 3.44 -7.56 0.30
N CYS A 164 2.39 -6.78 -0.02
CA CYS A 164 1.59 -6.97 -1.22
C CYS A 164 2.38 -6.70 -2.50
N GLU A 165 3.17 -5.62 -2.55
CA GLU A 165 4.00 -5.26 -3.69
C GLU A 165 5.04 -6.35 -4.04
N HIS A 166 5.46 -7.16 -3.04
CA HIS A 166 6.39 -8.29 -3.21
C HIS A 166 5.69 -9.65 -3.33
N CYS A 167 4.38 -9.66 -3.49
CA CYS A 167 3.60 -10.89 -3.64
C CYS A 167 3.38 -11.22 -5.13
N ALA A 168 3.66 -12.47 -5.53
CA ALA A 168 3.46 -12.91 -6.92
C ALA A 168 2.00 -12.74 -7.39
N ASN A 169 1.01 -12.92 -6.50
CA ASN A 169 -0.38 -12.67 -6.85
C ASN A 169 -0.66 -11.19 -7.14
N TRP A 170 -0.02 -10.27 -6.39
CA TRP A 170 -0.14 -8.83 -6.65
C TRP A 170 0.57 -8.42 -7.94
N GLN A 171 1.73 -9.03 -8.23
CA GLN A 171 2.54 -8.70 -9.41
C GLN A 171 1.94 -9.24 -10.71
N SER A 172 1.47 -10.49 -10.73
CA SER A 172 1.06 -11.19 -11.95
C SER A 172 -0.28 -11.91 -11.87
N GLY A 173 -0.57 -12.63 -10.77
CA GLY A 173 -1.76 -13.50 -10.68
C GLY A 173 -3.08 -12.74 -10.69
N LYS A 174 -3.16 -11.60 -10.01
CA LYS A 174 -4.34 -10.71 -9.91
C LYS A 174 -5.65 -11.43 -9.51
N LEU A 175 -5.55 -12.46 -8.67
CA LEU A 175 -6.68 -13.27 -8.22
C LEU A 175 -7.20 -12.77 -6.86
N PRO A 176 -8.38 -12.11 -6.77
CA PRO A 176 -8.94 -11.58 -5.51
C PRO A 176 -9.13 -12.65 -4.44
N GLN A 177 -9.58 -13.86 -4.81
CA GLN A 177 -9.79 -14.97 -3.89
C GLN A 177 -8.51 -15.42 -3.16
N VAL A 178 -7.36 -15.28 -3.79
CA VAL A 178 -6.06 -15.53 -3.13
C VAL A 178 -5.81 -14.49 -2.04
N CYS A 179 -6.10 -13.23 -2.30
CA CYS A 179 -5.94 -12.17 -1.30
C CYS A 179 -6.91 -12.32 -0.12
N GLN A 180 -8.15 -12.81 -0.35
CA GLN A 180 -9.13 -13.05 0.71
C GLN A 180 -8.65 -14.06 1.77
N LEU A 181 -7.76 -14.97 1.40
CA LEU A 181 -7.13 -15.95 2.29
C LEU A 181 -5.81 -15.47 2.88
N CYS A 182 -5.41 -14.23 2.63
CA CYS A 182 -4.16 -13.65 3.11
C CYS A 182 -4.37 -12.86 4.42
N TYR A 183 -3.40 -12.94 5.33
CA TYR A 183 -3.35 -12.16 6.57
C TYR A 183 -3.66 -10.66 6.36
N TRP A 184 -3.15 -10.07 5.30
CA TRP A 184 -3.32 -8.66 5.03
C TRP A 184 -4.74 -8.26 4.64
N ALA A 185 -5.56 -9.19 4.21
CA ALA A 185 -6.97 -8.95 3.94
C ALA A 185 -7.87 -9.43 5.08
N ASN A 186 -7.50 -10.53 5.73
CA ASN A 186 -8.29 -11.17 6.77
C ASN A 186 -7.40 -11.68 7.92
N PRO A 187 -6.96 -10.79 8.82
CA PRO A 187 -5.99 -11.13 9.86
C PRO A 187 -6.51 -12.16 10.87
N GLU A 188 -7.83 -12.29 11.00
CA GLU A 188 -8.47 -13.23 11.94
C GLU A 188 -8.61 -14.63 11.33
N ASN A 189 -8.73 -14.74 10.00
CA ASN A 189 -8.95 -16.01 9.31
C ASN A 189 -8.19 -16.07 7.99
N TYR A 190 -6.94 -16.55 8.03
CA TYR A 190 -6.05 -16.60 6.88
C TYR A 190 -5.23 -17.90 6.86
N VAL A 191 -4.73 -18.26 5.68
CA VAL A 191 -3.90 -19.45 5.46
C VAL A 191 -2.47 -19.13 5.04
N HIS A 192 -2.22 -17.90 4.58
CA HIS A 192 -0.88 -17.48 4.12
C HIS A 192 -0.65 -15.98 4.34
N ILE A 193 0.61 -15.54 4.25
CA ILE A 193 1.01 -14.13 4.11
C ILE A 193 1.79 -13.99 2.82
N ALA A 194 1.27 -13.26 1.85
CA ALA A 194 1.90 -13.08 0.53
C ALA A 194 2.36 -14.42 -0.10
N LEU A 195 1.49 -15.42 -0.10
CA LEU A 195 1.69 -16.79 -0.57
C LEU A 195 2.71 -17.64 0.24
N LYS A 196 3.21 -17.14 1.36
CA LYS A 196 4.07 -17.91 2.27
C LYS A 196 3.21 -18.54 3.37
N GLU A 197 3.42 -19.82 3.64
CA GLU A 197 2.77 -20.53 4.73
C GLU A 197 3.41 -20.13 6.08
N VAL A 198 3.05 -18.95 6.55
CA VAL A 198 3.49 -18.41 7.83
C VAL A 198 2.29 -17.89 8.61
N ARG A 199 2.44 -17.78 9.92
CA ARG A 199 1.45 -17.13 10.80
C ARG A 199 2.12 -15.96 11.48
N ARG A 200 1.37 -14.88 11.63
CA ARG A 200 1.83 -13.63 12.26
C ARG A 200 0.78 -13.12 13.23
N THR A 201 1.23 -12.60 14.35
CA THR A 201 0.43 -11.84 15.29
C THR A 201 1.21 -10.59 15.64
N ASP A 202 0.61 -9.43 15.45
CA ASP A 202 1.14 -8.14 15.88
C ASP A 202 0.37 -7.73 17.14
N ILE A 203 1.09 -7.40 18.22
CA ILE A 203 0.50 -6.98 19.48
C ILE A 203 1.02 -5.58 19.78
N LEU A 204 0.10 -4.65 20.05
CA LEU A 204 0.42 -3.32 20.54
C LEU A 204 -0.03 -3.22 21.99
N TRP A 205 0.88 -2.84 22.85
CA TRP A 205 0.64 -2.62 24.28
C TRP A 205 0.35 -1.15 24.51
N ASN A 206 -0.85 -0.83 25.01
CA ASN A 206 -1.27 0.55 25.25
C ASN A 206 -1.17 0.88 26.75
N GLU A 207 -0.91 2.11 27.05
CA GLU A 207 -0.91 2.77 28.35
C GLU A 207 -0.76 1.84 29.57
N ASP A 208 -1.87 1.31 30.09
CA ASP A 208 -1.93 0.41 31.24
C ASP A 208 -1.35 -1.00 30.98
N GLU A 209 -1.20 -1.39 29.73
CA GLU A 209 -0.56 -2.66 29.36
C GLU A 209 0.98 -2.57 29.30
N VAL A 210 1.56 -1.36 29.29
CA VAL A 210 3.02 -1.15 29.17
C VAL A 210 3.76 -1.80 30.32
N GLU A 211 3.23 -1.76 31.55
CA GLU A 211 3.85 -2.42 32.68
C GLU A 211 3.98 -3.94 32.47
N LEU A 212 2.95 -4.57 31.90
CA LEU A 212 2.98 -5.99 31.57
C LEU A 212 4.05 -6.29 30.50
N TYR A 213 4.22 -5.41 29.51
CA TYR A 213 5.27 -5.53 28.50
C TYR A 213 6.66 -5.41 29.12
N GLU A 214 6.91 -4.47 30.03
CA GLU A 214 8.22 -4.34 30.68
C GLU A 214 8.56 -5.59 31.51
N ARG A 215 7.60 -6.16 32.23
CA ARG A 215 7.76 -7.44 32.94
C ARG A 215 8.06 -8.60 31.99
N LEU A 216 7.39 -8.66 30.81
CA LEU A 216 7.69 -9.64 29.77
C LEU A 216 9.13 -9.50 29.26
N LYS A 217 9.57 -8.28 29.01
CA LYS A 217 10.92 -7.95 28.54
C LYS A 217 11.99 -8.35 29.54
N GLU A 218 11.79 -8.03 30.82
CA GLU A 218 12.70 -8.45 31.90
C GLU A 218 12.81 -9.98 32.01
N SER A 219 11.65 -10.66 31.97
CA SER A 219 11.61 -12.13 32.03
C SER A 219 12.29 -12.78 30.82
N ALA A 220 12.12 -12.21 29.63
CA ALA A 220 12.79 -12.67 28.42
C ALA A 220 14.30 -12.52 28.53
N ALA A 221 14.77 -11.36 29.03
CA ALA A 221 16.20 -11.09 29.25
C ALA A 221 16.83 -12.04 30.28
N GLN A 222 16.15 -12.28 31.42
CA GLN A 222 16.61 -13.24 32.44
C GLN A 222 16.75 -14.66 31.90
N ASN A 223 15.89 -15.04 30.97
CA ASN A 223 15.92 -16.35 30.31
C ASN A 223 16.79 -16.37 29.05
N GLN A 224 17.45 -15.27 28.70
CA GLN A 224 18.35 -15.14 27.55
C GLN A 224 17.66 -15.39 26.20
N PHE A 225 16.37 -15.00 26.04
CA PHE A 225 15.63 -15.09 24.82
C PHE A 225 15.25 -13.72 24.26
N PRO A 226 15.24 -13.53 22.93
CA PRO A 226 14.51 -12.44 22.30
C PRO A 226 13.02 -12.50 22.66
N ILE A 227 12.38 -11.33 22.85
CA ILE A 227 10.97 -11.25 23.26
C ILE A 227 10.04 -12.13 22.38
N PRO A 228 10.13 -12.11 21.00
CA PRO A 228 9.26 -12.94 20.18
C PRO A 228 9.41 -14.45 20.44
N GLU A 229 10.62 -14.90 20.69
CA GLU A 229 10.89 -16.31 21.01
C GLU A 229 10.39 -16.68 22.40
N TYR A 230 10.57 -15.78 23.37
CA TYR A 230 10.07 -15.97 24.72
C TYR A 230 8.54 -16.05 24.76
N VAL A 231 7.85 -15.17 24.02
CA VAL A 231 6.38 -15.23 23.87
C VAL A 231 5.94 -16.57 23.30
N LYS A 232 6.59 -17.09 22.25
CA LYS A 232 6.28 -18.42 21.71
C LYS A 232 6.43 -19.52 22.77
N LYS A 233 7.46 -19.48 23.60
CA LYS A 233 7.64 -20.44 24.70
C LYS A 233 6.56 -20.34 25.75
N ILE A 234 6.12 -19.12 26.11
CA ILE A 234 4.99 -18.92 27.04
C ILE A 234 3.71 -19.54 26.44
N VAL A 235 3.42 -19.23 25.18
CA VAL A 235 2.25 -19.77 24.49
C VAL A 235 2.31 -21.30 24.40
N GLU A 236 3.47 -21.86 24.01
CA GLU A 236 3.69 -23.30 23.95
C GLU A 236 3.47 -23.97 25.32
N LYS A 237 3.98 -23.36 26.39
CA LYS A 237 3.80 -23.85 27.77
C LYS A 237 2.35 -23.78 28.21
N HIS A 238 1.63 -22.73 27.82
CA HIS A 238 0.23 -22.51 28.19
C HIS A 238 -0.72 -23.45 27.45
N LEU A 239 -0.50 -23.64 26.15
CA LEU A 239 -1.36 -24.49 25.31
C LEU A 239 -1.00 -25.99 25.37
N GLY A 240 0.13 -26.32 26.00
CA GLY A 240 0.71 -27.66 25.99
C GLY A 240 1.48 -27.93 24.69
N LYS A 241 2.47 -28.83 24.76
CA LYS A 241 3.19 -29.27 23.55
C LYS A 241 2.23 -30.05 22.67
N HIS A 242 1.97 -29.55 21.45
CA HIS A 242 1.37 -30.38 20.43
C HIS A 242 2.25 -31.62 20.24
N LYS A 243 1.76 -32.78 20.66
CA LYS A 243 2.31 -34.06 20.21
C LYS A 243 1.98 -34.13 18.72
N GLY A 244 2.95 -33.78 17.86
CA GLY A 244 2.85 -34.04 16.45
C GLY A 244 2.63 -35.52 16.27
N GLY A 245 1.52 -35.87 15.64
CA GLY A 245 1.29 -37.19 15.09
C GLY A 245 2.01 -37.34 13.77
#